data_7570fd728dce85ef71290839cec7697c
#
_entry.id   7570fd728dce85ef71290839cec7697c
#
_cell.length_a   1.000
_cell.length_b   1.000
_cell.length_c   1.000
_cell.angle_alpha   90.00
_cell.angle_beta   90.00
_cell.angle_gamma   90.00
#
_symmetry.space_group_name_H-M   'P 1'
#
loop_
_entity.id
_entity.type
_entity.pdbx_description
1 polymer ?
#
loop_
_entity_poly.entity_id
_entity_poly.type
_entity_poly.pdbx_seq_one_letter_code
_entity_poly.pdbx_strand_id
1 'polypeptide(L)'
;MKAMLSLNDALEELLDAARPVSEVQLLNTLESDGRVLAADQIADINVPPMDNSQMDGYALCSADLDANDRFSVSQRIPAGHLAQSLQAGTVARVFTGAFI
;
A
#
# COMPACT_ATOMS: atom_id res chain seq x y z
N MET A 1 -33.18 41.66 -18.01
CA MET A 1 -33.00 40.66 -16.94
C MET A 1 -32.28 39.48 -17.57
N LYS A 2 -31.13 39.09 -17.01
CA LYS A 2 -30.43 37.87 -17.44
C LYS A 2 -31.32 36.67 -17.07
N ALA A 3 -31.54 35.72 -17.99
CA ALA A 3 -32.31 34.51 -17.66
C ALA A 3 -31.59 33.73 -16.52
N MET A 4 -32.39 33.08 -15.67
CA MET A 4 -31.80 32.20 -14.66
C MET A 4 -31.14 31.03 -15.37
N LEU A 5 -29.90 30.73 -14.97
CA LEU A 5 -29.15 29.58 -15.46
C LEU A 5 -29.74 28.29 -14.87
N SER A 6 -29.61 27.16 -15.59
CA SER A 6 -29.79 25.87 -14.98
C SER A 6 -28.66 25.60 -13.97
N LEU A 7 -28.86 24.65 -13.07
CA LEU A 7 -27.79 24.24 -12.10
C LEU A 7 -26.53 23.81 -12.82
N ASN A 8 -26.66 23.04 -13.89
CA ASN A 8 -25.53 22.56 -14.66
C ASN A 8 -24.76 23.69 -15.36
N ASP A 9 -25.48 24.58 -16.00
CA ASP A 9 -24.86 25.75 -16.69
C ASP A 9 -24.15 26.66 -15.67
N ALA A 10 -24.73 26.86 -14.50
CA ALA A 10 -24.09 27.63 -13.43
C ALA A 10 -22.84 26.99 -12.90
N LEU A 11 -22.84 25.65 -12.76
CA LEU A 11 -21.67 24.88 -12.32
C LEU A 11 -20.55 24.94 -13.37
N GLU A 12 -20.87 24.77 -14.64
CA GLU A 12 -19.92 24.91 -15.74
C GLU A 12 -19.28 26.30 -15.74
N GLU A 13 -20.10 27.40 -15.66
CA GLU A 13 -19.57 28.76 -15.58
C GLU A 13 -18.62 28.96 -14.39
N LEU A 14 -18.92 28.37 -13.23
CA LEU A 14 -18.06 28.44 -12.04
C LEU A 14 -16.75 27.69 -12.23
N LEU A 15 -16.79 26.49 -12.80
CA LEU A 15 -15.61 25.67 -13.06
C LEU A 15 -14.70 26.33 -14.11
N ASP A 16 -15.27 26.87 -15.16
CA ASP A 16 -14.53 27.59 -16.20
C ASP A 16 -13.89 28.91 -15.70
N ALA A 17 -14.50 29.53 -14.71
CA ALA A 17 -13.97 30.74 -14.06
C ALA A 17 -12.90 30.42 -13.01
N ALA A 18 -12.80 29.15 -12.53
CA ALA A 18 -11.81 28.74 -11.55
C ALA A 18 -10.39 28.93 -12.10
N ARG A 19 -9.52 29.42 -11.25
CA ARG A 19 -8.09 29.55 -11.56
C ARG A 19 -7.31 28.81 -10.50
N PRO A 20 -6.44 27.86 -10.87
CA PRO A 20 -5.57 27.20 -9.92
C PRO A 20 -4.60 28.20 -9.31
N VAL A 21 -4.26 27.99 -8.05
CA VAL A 21 -3.17 28.71 -7.39
C VAL A 21 -1.86 28.26 -8.02
N SER A 22 -1.08 29.22 -8.54
CA SER A 22 0.19 28.92 -9.21
C SER A 22 1.42 29.04 -8.31
N GLU A 23 1.27 29.66 -7.14
CA GLU A 23 2.36 29.81 -6.18
C GLU A 23 2.58 28.53 -5.43
N VAL A 24 3.84 28.07 -5.40
CA VAL A 24 4.29 26.88 -4.69
C VAL A 24 5.34 27.28 -3.66
N GLN A 25 5.24 26.74 -2.46
CA GLN A 25 6.17 26.95 -1.36
C GLN A 25 6.76 25.61 -0.91
N LEU A 26 8.05 25.62 -0.61
CA LEU A 26 8.69 24.50 0.06
C LEU A 26 8.61 24.71 1.58
N LEU A 27 7.93 23.82 2.28
CA LEU A 27 7.71 23.88 3.71
C LEU A 27 8.18 22.59 4.39
N ASN A 28 8.56 22.69 5.66
CA ASN A 28 8.74 21.52 6.49
C ASN A 28 7.40 20.80 6.71
N THR A 29 7.43 19.48 6.89
CA THR A 29 6.22 18.67 7.07
C THR A 29 5.33 19.19 8.20
N LEU A 30 5.90 19.61 9.32
CA LEU A 30 5.13 20.13 10.47
C LEU A 30 4.49 21.51 10.22
N GLU A 31 4.99 22.26 9.23
CA GLU A 31 4.48 23.56 8.85
C GLU A 31 3.46 23.50 7.69
N SER A 32 3.28 22.30 7.13
CA SER A 32 2.43 22.09 5.95
C SER A 32 0.97 21.77 6.28
N ASP A 33 0.60 21.74 7.54
CA ASP A 33 -0.78 21.50 7.96
C ASP A 33 -1.73 22.55 7.34
N GLY A 34 -2.86 22.09 6.81
CA GLY A 34 -3.83 22.92 6.10
C GLY A 34 -3.41 23.39 4.70
N ARG A 35 -2.27 22.92 4.16
CA ARG A 35 -1.82 23.20 2.79
C ARG A 35 -2.26 22.11 1.82
N VAL A 36 -2.31 22.48 0.55
CA VAL A 36 -2.59 21.56 -0.56
C VAL A 36 -1.27 21.17 -1.22
N LEU A 37 -1.04 19.89 -1.42
CA LEU A 37 0.15 19.39 -2.13
C LEU A 37 0.16 19.92 -3.57
N ALA A 38 1.28 20.50 -3.98
CA ALA A 38 1.45 21.03 -5.34
C ALA A 38 1.82 19.94 -6.35
N ALA A 39 2.29 18.78 -5.88
CA ALA A 39 2.62 17.63 -6.69
C ALA A 39 2.37 16.33 -5.91
N ASP A 40 2.18 15.24 -6.63
CA ASP A 40 2.05 13.92 -6.03
C ASP A 40 3.30 13.58 -5.23
N GLN A 41 3.09 13.03 -4.04
CA GLN A 41 4.16 12.55 -3.19
C GLN A 41 4.24 11.03 -3.33
N ILE A 42 5.23 10.57 -4.05
CA ILE A 42 5.45 9.15 -4.29
C ILE A 42 6.36 8.61 -3.18
N ALA A 43 5.94 7.52 -2.55
CA ALA A 43 6.76 6.86 -1.54
C ALA A 43 7.98 6.20 -2.20
N ASP A 44 9.16 6.49 -1.67
CA ASP A 44 10.43 5.90 -2.14
C ASP A 44 10.66 4.49 -1.59
N ILE A 45 9.88 4.10 -0.59
CA ILE A 45 9.98 2.79 0.07
C ILE A 45 8.60 2.15 0.18
N ASN A 46 8.56 0.84 0.18
CA ASN A 46 7.34 0.09 0.48
C ASN A 46 7.00 0.18 1.96
N VAL A 47 5.70 0.23 2.28
CA VAL A 47 5.19 0.15 3.66
C VAL A 47 4.07 -0.89 3.69
N PRO A 48 4.31 -2.07 4.26
CA PRO A 48 5.56 -2.54 4.92
C PRO A 48 6.74 -2.72 3.95
N PRO A 49 8.00 -2.71 4.44
CA PRO A 49 9.19 -2.79 3.58
C PRO A 49 9.39 -4.17 2.95
N MET A 50 8.74 -5.19 3.48
CA MET A 50 8.78 -6.57 3.00
C MET A 50 7.41 -7.20 3.17
N ASP A 51 7.14 -8.24 2.40
CA ASP A 51 5.93 -9.03 2.56
C ASP A 51 5.89 -9.65 3.95
N ASN A 52 4.71 -9.65 4.56
CA ASN A 52 4.51 -10.24 5.88
C ASN A 52 3.21 -11.04 5.95
N SER A 53 3.19 -12.01 6.85
CA SER A 53 2.02 -12.81 7.10
C SER A 53 1.00 -12.04 7.94
N GLN A 54 -0.25 -11.97 7.46
CA GLN A 54 -1.36 -11.37 8.21
C GLN A 54 -1.93 -12.34 9.27
N MET A 55 -1.68 -13.62 9.12
CA MET A 55 -2.27 -14.67 9.94
C MET A 55 -1.21 -15.68 10.39
N ASP A 56 -1.52 -16.36 11.47
CA ASP A 56 -0.77 -17.57 11.85
C ASP A 56 -1.09 -18.69 10.86
N GLY A 57 -0.09 -19.36 10.35
CA GLY A 57 -0.28 -20.40 9.34
C GLY A 57 0.99 -21.08 8.90
N TYR A 58 0.97 -21.53 7.67
CA TYR A 58 2.12 -22.17 7.02
C TYR A 58 2.34 -21.54 5.65
N ALA A 59 3.57 -21.22 5.33
CA ALA A 59 4.01 -20.83 4.00
C ALA A 59 4.65 -22.04 3.30
N LEU A 60 4.32 -22.23 2.02
CA LEU A 60 4.84 -23.32 1.20
C LEU A 60 4.99 -22.85 -0.25
N CYS A 61 5.78 -23.56 -1.03
CA CYS A 61 5.85 -23.36 -2.46
C CYS A 61 4.63 -24.00 -3.14
N SER A 62 3.86 -23.24 -3.91
CA SER A 62 2.66 -23.76 -4.59
C SER A 62 2.95 -24.93 -5.54
N ALA A 63 4.15 -24.98 -6.12
CA ALA A 63 4.58 -26.08 -6.98
C ALA A 63 4.73 -27.44 -6.25
N ASP A 64 4.86 -27.41 -4.92
CA ASP A 64 5.01 -28.64 -4.11
C ASP A 64 3.65 -29.25 -3.74
N LEU A 65 2.53 -28.54 -3.94
CA LEU A 65 1.18 -28.97 -3.54
C LEU A 65 0.72 -30.23 -4.26
N ASP A 66 1.01 -30.33 -5.57
CA ASP A 66 0.57 -31.46 -6.39
C ASP A 66 1.38 -32.73 -6.12
N ALA A 67 2.54 -32.61 -5.49
CA ALA A 67 3.47 -33.72 -5.26
C ALA A 67 3.35 -34.36 -3.88
N ASN A 68 2.75 -33.67 -2.90
CA ASN A 68 2.79 -34.10 -1.51
C ASN A 68 1.48 -33.83 -0.75
N ASP A 69 0.97 -34.85 -0.08
CA ASP A 69 -0.19 -34.73 0.85
C ASP A 69 0.24 -34.31 2.26
N ARG A 70 1.53 -34.37 2.57
CA ARG A 70 2.08 -34.04 3.88
C ARG A 70 3.43 -33.36 3.75
N PHE A 71 3.65 -32.38 4.58
CA PHE A 71 4.87 -31.58 4.59
C PHE A 71 5.50 -31.58 5.98
N SER A 72 6.83 -31.66 6.03
CA SER A 72 7.57 -31.39 7.25
C SER A 72 7.81 -29.90 7.43
N VAL A 73 7.80 -29.43 8.69
CA VAL A 73 8.12 -28.02 9.02
C VAL A 73 9.63 -27.86 9.07
N SER A 74 10.21 -27.09 8.14
CA SER A 74 11.66 -26.85 8.08
C SER A 74 12.10 -25.66 8.92
N GLN A 75 11.21 -24.68 9.14
CA GLN A 75 11.52 -23.49 9.94
C GLN A 75 10.27 -22.91 10.61
N ARG A 76 10.49 -22.11 11.65
CA ARG A 76 9.46 -21.31 12.32
C ARG A 76 9.89 -19.84 12.25
N ILE A 77 8.98 -18.97 11.79
CA ILE A 77 9.25 -17.56 11.53
C ILE A 77 8.29 -16.73 12.40
N PRO A 78 8.69 -16.36 13.62
CA PRO A 78 7.90 -15.44 14.44
C PRO A 78 7.98 -14.01 13.94
N ALA A 79 7.09 -13.13 14.43
CA ALA A 79 7.09 -11.70 14.09
C ALA A 79 8.48 -11.08 14.30
N GLY A 80 8.88 -10.22 13.36
CA GLY A 80 10.16 -9.51 13.40
C GLY A 80 11.39 -10.35 13.06
N HIS A 81 11.21 -11.61 12.64
CA HIS A 81 12.31 -12.45 12.17
C HIS A 81 12.25 -12.62 10.66
N LEU A 82 13.44 -12.67 10.05
CA LEU A 82 13.58 -12.93 8.63
C LEU A 82 13.49 -14.43 8.33
N ALA A 83 12.75 -14.76 7.29
CA ALA A 83 12.72 -16.11 6.74
C ALA A 83 14.07 -16.47 6.12
N GLN A 84 14.44 -17.75 6.22
CA GLN A 84 15.47 -18.33 5.35
C GLN A 84 14.80 -18.92 4.10
N SER A 85 15.58 -19.17 3.04
CA SER A 85 15.05 -19.82 1.86
C SER A 85 14.36 -21.13 2.23
N LEU A 86 13.11 -21.31 1.75
CA LEU A 86 12.35 -22.51 2.02
C LEU A 86 12.97 -23.72 1.31
N GLN A 87 13.13 -24.81 2.03
CA GLN A 87 13.60 -26.06 1.46
C GLN A 87 12.47 -26.70 0.62
N ALA A 88 12.79 -27.18 -0.58
CA ALA A 88 11.81 -27.84 -1.45
C ALA A 88 11.11 -29.00 -0.72
N GLY A 89 9.81 -29.14 -0.93
CA GLY A 89 8.99 -30.18 -0.30
C GLY A 89 8.76 -29.97 1.20
N THR A 90 9.05 -28.80 1.76
CA THR A 90 8.79 -28.47 3.17
C THR A 90 7.89 -27.24 3.31
N VAL A 91 7.45 -26.97 4.55
CA VAL A 91 6.70 -25.74 4.89
C VAL A 91 7.41 -24.98 6.01
N ALA A 92 7.21 -23.67 6.01
CA ALA A 92 7.56 -22.81 7.13
C ALA A 92 6.33 -22.54 8.00
N ARG A 93 6.44 -22.73 9.32
CA ARG A 93 5.43 -22.25 10.25
C ARG A 93 5.61 -20.73 10.42
N VAL A 94 4.59 -19.96 10.03
CA VAL A 94 4.60 -18.50 10.11
C VAL A 94 3.62 -18.01 11.15
N PHE A 95 3.89 -16.84 11.70
CA PHE A 95 3.04 -16.15 12.66
C PHE A 95 2.70 -14.76 12.16
N THR A 96 1.63 -14.18 12.65
CA THR A 96 1.21 -12.81 12.33
C THR A 96 2.39 -11.86 12.48
N GLY A 97 2.67 -11.08 11.44
CA GLY A 97 3.81 -10.16 11.37
C GLY A 97 5.18 -10.80 11.06
N ALA A 98 5.21 -12.10 10.74
CA ALA A 98 6.43 -12.73 10.23
C ALA A 98 6.74 -12.23 8.82
N PHE A 99 7.99 -11.94 8.51
CA PHE A 99 8.44 -11.66 7.14
C PHE A 99 8.56 -12.96 6.34
N ILE A 100 8.04 -12.94 5.10
CA ILE A 100 7.96 -14.08 4.19
C ILE A 100 8.49 -13.75 2.81
#